data_6a2424d7b6f9faf62bb31209dd61cbdc
#
_entry.id   6a2424d7b6f9faf62bb31209dd61cbdc
#
_cell.length_a   1.000
_cell.length_b   1.000
_cell.length_c   1.000
_cell.angle_alpha   90.00
_cell.angle_beta   90.00
_cell.angle_gamma   90.00
#
_symmetry.space_group_name_H-M   'P 1'
#
loop_
_entity.id
_entity.type
_entity.pdbx_description
1 polymer ?
#
loop_
_entity_poly.entity_id
_entity_poly.type
_entity_poly.pdbx_seq_one_letter_code
_entity_poly.pdbx_strand_id
1 'polypeptide(L)'
;LTDEPARRSDAYEAFFSALAHPARRRVLLTICFNGGSMTAGEIAGVFSHAWQTTTRHLQVLETAGLVSSERQGRLRVYRLEPKRLNLVSQWLAHFSQKRDHEEGG
;
A
#
# COMPACT_ATOMS: atom_id res chain seq x y z
N LEU A 1 20.38 14.57 -9.87
CA LEU A 1 20.35 15.38 -8.67
C LEU A 1 18.97 15.84 -8.30
N THR A 2 18.28 16.43 -9.27
CA THR A 2 16.94 16.92 -9.05
C THR A 2 15.90 15.81 -9.14
N ASP A 3 16.29 14.65 -9.68
CA ASP A 3 15.35 13.54 -9.89
C ASP A 3 14.94 12.87 -8.59
N GLU A 4 15.84 12.84 -7.62
CA GLU A 4 15.55 12.14 -6.38
C GLU A 4 14.39 12.73 -5.59
N PRO A 5 14.36 14.06 -5.35
CA PRO A 5 13.19 14.65 -4.70
C PRO A 5 11.92 14.48 -5.50
N ALA A 6 12.00 14.57 -6.84
CA ALA A 6 10.83 14.38 -7.69
C ALA A 6 10.29 12.95 -7.61
N ARG A 7 11.19 11.96 -7.62
CA ARG A 7 10.79 10.56 -7.49
C ARG A 7 10.13 10.30 -6.16
N ARG A 8 10.66 10.88 -5.10
CA ARG A 8 10.10 10.73 -3.78
C ARG A 8 8.71 11.34 -3.70
N SER A 9 8.55 12.52 -4.28
CA SER A 9 7.26 13.17 -4.36
C SER A 9 6.26 12.34 -5.14
N ASP A 10 6.67 11.76 -6.27
CA ASP A 10 5.82 10.90 -7.07
C ASP A 10 5.40 9.65 -6.31
N ALA A 11 6.31 9.09 -5.53
CA ALA A 11 6.00 7.92 -4.71
C ALA A 11 4.98 8.24 -3.64
N TYR A 12 5.08 9.39 -2.99
CA TYR A 12 4.09 9.83 -2.02
C TYR A 12 2.74 10.08 -2.67
N GLU A 13 2.74 10.73 -3.84
CA GLU A 13 1.52 10.98 -4.58
C GLU A 13 0.81 9.67 -4.90
N ALA A 14 1.54 8.70 -5.44
CA ALA A 14 0.98 7.40 -5.79
C ALA A 14 0.44 6.69 -4.55
N PHE A 15 1.18 6.76 -3.45
CA PHE A 15 0.79 6.14 -2.19
C PHE A 15 -0.52 6.72 -1.69
N PHE A 16 -0.58 8.05 -1.53
CA PHE A 16 -1.76 8.68 -0.96
C PHE A 16 -2.96 8.56 -1.87
N SER A 17 -2.74 8.63 -3.18
CA SER A 17 -3.81 8.45 -4.14
C SER A 17 -4.41 7.04 -4.03
N ALA A 18 -3.55 6.03 -3.92
CA ALA A 18 -4.03 4.66 -3.78
C ALA A 18 -4.82 4.48 -2.49
N LEU A 19 -4.37 5.09 -1.41
CA LEU A 19 -5.02 4.96 -0.10
C LEU A 19 -6.21 5.88 0.10
N ALA A 20 -6.45 6.80 -0.84
CA ALA A 20 -7.61 7.68 -0.73
C ALA A 20 -8.93 6.90 -0.84
N HIS A 21 -8.90 5.71 -1.43
CA HIS A 21 -10.09 4.89 -1.61
C HIS A 21 -10.23 3.91 -0.44
N PRO A 22 -11.36 3.95 0.30
CA PRO A 22 -11.52 3.09 1.48
C PRO A 22 -11.36 1.61 1.19
N ALA A 23 -11.87 1.15 0.05
CA ALA A 23 -11.80 -0.27 -0.29
C ALA A 23 -10.33 -0.73 -0.41
N ARG A 24 -9.47 0.12 -0.95
CA ARG A 24 -8.06 -0.23 -1.09
C ARG A 24 -7.35 -0.31 0.26
N ARG A 25 -7.70 0.58 1.19
CA ARG A 25 -7.18 0.48 2.56
C ARG A 25 -7.58 -0.83 3.21
N ARG A 26 -8.83 -1.25 2.98
CA ARG A 26 -9.33 -2.51 3.53
C ARG A 26 -8.64 -3.71 2.92
N VAL A 27 -8.32 -3.66 1.63
CA VAL A 27 -7.54 -4.72 0.99
C VAL A 27 -6.18 -4.87 1.65
N LEU A 28 -5.48 -3.77 1.88
CA LEU A 28 -4.17 -3.82 2.53
C LEU A 28 -4.26 -4.41 3.94
N LEU A 29 -5.24 -3.97 4.72
CA LEU A 29 -5.42 -4.48 6.06
C LEU A 29 -5.75 -5.97 6.06
N THR A 30 -6.57 -6.39 5.10
CA THR A 30 -6.94 -7.79 4.96
C THR A 30 -5.69 -8.65 4.72
N ILE A 31 -4.84 -8.23 3.78
CA ILE A 31 -3.60 -8.95 3.51
C ILE A 31 -2.72 -8.97 4.75
N CYS A 32 -2.61 -7.83 5.43
CA CYS A 32 -1.78 -7.71 6.63
C CYS A 32 -2.23 -8.69 7.71
N PHE A 33 -3.53 -8.74 7.98
CA PHE A 33 -4.06 -9.61 9.03
C PHE A 33 -4.00 -11.09 8.65
N ASN A 34 -3.75 -11.39 7.40
CA ASN A 34 -3.58 -12.77 6.94
C ASN A 34 -2.13 -13.16 6.72
N GLY A 35 -1.24 -12.50 7.44
CA GLY A 35 0.18 -12.87 7.43
C GLY A 35 1.01 -12.20 6.37
N GLY A 36 0.45 -11.24 5.64
CA GLY A 36 1.21 -10.44 4.68
C GLY A 36 1.11 -10.90 3.24
N SER A 37 0.44 -12.01 2.96
CA SER A 37 0.23 -12.46 1.59
C SER A 37 -1.09 -13.20 1.46
N MET A 38 -1.75 -13.05 0.31
CA MET A 38 -3.01 -13.73 0.00
C MET A 38 -3.11 -13.91 -1.50
N THR A 39 -3.83 -14.94 -1.92
CA THR A 39 -4.14 -15.08 -3.33
C THR A 39 -5.22 -14.09 -3.74
N ALA A 40 -5.28 -13.78 -5.04
CA ALA A 40 -6.33 -12.91 -5.58
C ALA A 40 -7.73 -13.43 -5.24
N GLY A 41 -7.92 -14.76 -5.34
CA GLY A 41 -9.21 -15.37 -5.02
C GLY A 41 -9.59 -15.22 -3.55
N GLU A 42 -8.60 -15.40 -2.66
CA GLU A 42 -8.86 -15.20 -1.23
C GLU A 42 -9.25 -13.76 -0.93
N ILE A 43 -8.55 -12.82 -1.54
CA ILE A 43 -8.86 -11.40 -1.35
C ILE A 43 -10.28 -11.11 -1.86
N ALA A 44 -10.60 -11.57 -3.05
CA ALA A 44 -11.92 -11.34 -3.63
C ALA A 44 -13.03 -11.95 -2.79
N GLY A 45 -12.74 -13.07 -2.13
CA GLY A 45 -13.74 -13.75 -1.29
C GLY A 45 -14.09 -12.99 -0.03
N VAL A 46 -13.27 -12.03 0.39
CA VAL A 46 -13.53 -11.23 1.59
C VAL A 46 -14.50 -10.09 1.29
N PHE A 47 -14.56 -9.65 0.05
CA PHE A 47 -15.34 -8.47 -0.32
C PHE A 47 -16.56 -8.85 -1.15
N SER A 48 -17.59 -8.02 -1.07
CA SER A 48 -18.81 -8.21 -1.85
C SER A 48 -18.74 -7.59 -3.24
N HIS A 49 -17.59 -7.01 -3.59
CA HIS A 49 -17.41 -6.41 -4.92
C HIS A 49 -17.35 -7.46 -6.01
N ALA A 50 -17.61 -7.03 -7.24
CA ALA A 50 -17.35 -7.86 -8.40
C ALA A 50 -15.84 -8.14 -8.51
N TRP A 51 -15.52 -9.28 -9.11
CA TRP A 51 -14.13 -9.68 -9.34
C TRP A 51 -13.31 -8.60 -10.03
N GLN A 52 -13.89 -7.96 -11.03
CA GLN A 52 -13.20 -6.91 -11.79
C GLN A 52 -12.85 -5.72 -10.90
N THR A 53 -13.73 -5.37 -9.95
CA THR A 53 -13.48 -4.27 -9.04
C THR A 53 -12.31 -4.59 -8.11
N THR A 54 -12.29 -5.81 -7.57
CA THR A 54 -11.20 -6.25 -6.71
C THR A 54 -9.88 -6.25 -7.48
N THR A 55 -9.88 -6.76 -8.71
CA THR A 55 -8.69 -6.78 -9.56
C THR A 55 -8.17 -5.39 -9.83
N ARG A 56 -9.07 -4.45 -10.09
CA ARG A 56 -8.68 -3.05 -10.32
C ARG A 56 -8.02 -2.45 -9.08
N HIS A 57 -8.59 -2.68 -7.91
CA HIS A 57 -7.98 -2.20 -6.67
C HIS A 57 -6.58 -2.77 -6.46
N LEU A 58 -6.42 -4.06 -6.74
CA LEU A 58 -5.12 -4.71 -6.62
C LEU A 58 -4.11 -4.13 -7.61
N GLN A 59 -4.54 -3.83 -8.83
CA GLN A 59 -3.67 -3.21 -9.82
C GLN A 59 -3.22 -1.82 -9.39
N VAL A 60 -4.11 -1.02 -8.83
CA VAL A 60 -3.76 0.30 -8.33
C VAL A 60 -2.75 0.20 -7.19
N LEU A 61 -2.98 -0.72 -6.26
CA LEU A 61 -2.06 -0.92 -5.15
C LEU A 61 -0.69 -1.41 -5.62
N GLU A 62 -0.67 -2.28 -6.61
CA GLU A 62 0.57 -2.81 -7.16
C GLU A 62 1.34 -1.71 -7.91
N THR A 63 0.66 -0.91 -8.70
CA THR A 63 1.28 0.20 -9.42
C THR A 63 1.88 1.21 -8.44
N ALA A 64 1.22 1.43 -7.31
CA ALA A 64 1.74 2.33 -6.28
C ALA A 64 2.88 1.70 -5.47
N GLY A 65 3.18 0.41 -5.67
CA GLY A 65 4.25 -0.26 -4.98
C GLY A 65 3.91 -0.71 -3.57
N LEU A 66 2.62 -0.71 -3.21
CA LEU A 66 2.19 -1.10 -1.87
C LEU A 66 2.07 -2.61 -1.73
N VAL A 67 1.83 -3.29 -2.83
CA VAL A 67 1.84 -4.74 -2.91
C VAL A 67 2.64 -5.15 -4.14
N SER A 68 3.15 -6.37 -4.12
CA SER A 68 3.72 -7.01 -5.30
C SER A 68 2.93 -8.28 -5.55
N SER A 69 3.04 -8.83 -6.75
CA SER A 69 2.35 -10.07 -7.05
C SER A 69 3.27 -10.99 -7.84
N GLU A 70 3.02 -12.28 -7.68
CA GLU A 70 3.70 -13.27 -8.51
C GLU A 70 2.75 -14.42 -8.79
N ARG A 71 3.00 -15.07 -9.92
CA ARG A 71 2.19 -16.21 -10.31
C ARG A 71 2.76 -17.48 -9.71
N GLN A 72 1.89 -18.26 -9.08
CA GLN A 72 2.24 -19.56 -8.54
C GLN A 72 1.26 -20.56 -9.11
N GLY A 73 1.67 -21.27 -10.16
CA GLY A 73 0.77 -22.13 -10.88
C GLY A 73 -0.36 -21.34 -11.52
N ARG A 74 -1.59 -21.66 -11.13
CA ARG A 74 -2.79 -20.94 -11.62
C ARG A 74 -3.17 -19.80 -10.74
N LEU A 75 -2.49 -19.62 -9.61
CA LEU A 75 -2.82 -18.61 -8.64
C LEU A 75 -1.92 -17.40 -8.79
N ARG A 76 -2.43 -16.23 -8.42
CA ARG A 76 -1.62 -15.04 -8.30
C ARG A 76 -1.63 -14.64 -6.84
N VAL A 77 -0.44 -14.54 -6.26
CA VAL A 77 -0.26 -14.23 -4.85
C VAL A 77 0.17 -12.79 -4.70
N TYR A 78 -0.53 -12.04 -3.87
CA TYR A 78 -0.22 -10.64 -3.56
C TYR A 78 0.42 -10.55 -2.19
N ARG A 79 1.47 -9.75 -2.08
CA ARG A 79 2.22 -9.55 -0.83
C ARG A 79 2.36 -8.08 -0.53
N LEU A 80 2.33 -7.75 0.74
CA LEU A 80 2.63 -6.38 1.16
C LEU A 80 4.09 -6.07 0.86
N GLU A 81 4.35 -4.80 0.51
CA GLU A 81 5.70 -4.31 0.25
C GLU A 81 6.11 -3.35 1.37
N PRO A 82 6.84 -3.83 2.36
CA PRO A 82 7.17 -3.01 3.53
C PRO A 82 7.95 -1.75 3.20
N LYS A 83 8.80 -1.81 2.18
CA LYS A 83 9.62 -0.64 1.82
C LYS A 83 8.77 0.56 1.46
N ARG A 84 7.75 0.34 0.65
CA ARG A 84 6.89 1.44 0.21
C ARG A 84 5.98 1.90 1.34
N LEU A 85 5.52 0.96 2.16
CA LEU A 85 4.70 1.30 3.32
C LEU A 85 5.50 2.12 4.33
N ASN A 86 6.81 1.87 4.43
CA ASN A 86 7.69 2.64 5.32
C ASN A 86 7.82 4.10 4.90
N LEU A 87 7.60 4.43 3.64
CA LEU A 87 7.64 5.82 3.22
C LEU A 87 6.63 6.68 3.98
N VAL A 88 5.44 6.12 4.20
CA VAL A 88 4.41 6.86 4.94
C VAL A 88 4.80 6.99 6.40
N SER A 89 5.36 5.93 6.97
CA SER A 89 5.85 5.98 8.33
C SER A 89 6.90 7.09 8.50
N GLN A 90 7.81 7.20 7.54
CA GLN A 90 8.83 8.24 7.56
C GLN A 90 8.22 9.64 7.43
N TRP A 91 7.22 9.78 6.56
CA TRP A 91 6.55 11.05 6.39
C TRP A 91 5.84 11.46 7.67
N LEU A 92 5.15 10.53 8.31
CA LEU A 92 4.46 10.80 9.57
C LEU A 92 5.45 11.10 10.69
N ALA A 93 6.63 10.52 10.64
CA ALA A 93 7.66 10.75 11.65
C ALA A 93 8.12 12.21 11.70
N HIS A 94 8.01 12.93 10.59
CA HIS A 94 8.35 14.36 10.59
C HIS A 94 7.51 15.14 11.60
N PHE A 95 6.25 14.80 11.70
CA PHE A 95 5.35 15.48 12.61
C PHE A 95 5.61 15.12 14.06
N SER A 96 5.93 13.85 14.33
CA SER A 96 6.27 13.40 15.67
C SER A 96 7.57 14.02 16.16
N GLN A 97 8.60 14.04 15.31
CA GLN A 97 9.89 14.61 15.67
C GLN A 97 9.77 16.09 15.98
N LYS A 98 9.02 16.82 15.14
CA LYS A 98 8.83 18.24 15.33
C LYS A 98 8.11 18.53 16.63
N ARG A 99 7.10 17.72 16.93
CA ARG A 99 6.31 17.85 18.14
C ARG A 99 7.14 17.58 19.38
N ASP A 100 7.94 16.48 19.35
CA ASP A 100 8.82 16.14 20.44
C ASP A 100 9.83 17.24 20.69
N HIS A 101 10.37 17.82 19.63
CA HIS A 101 11.33 18.90 19.72
C HIS A 101 10.70 20.12 20.38
N GLU A 102 9.50 20.47 20.00
CA GLU A 102 8.80 21.61 20.59
C GLU A 102 8.51 21.38 22.05
N GLU A 103 8.12 20.19 22.44
CA GLU A 103 7.84 19.88 23.82
C GLU A 103 9.09 19.83 24.65
N GLY A 104 10.20 19.39 24.06
CA GLY A 104 11.47 19.34 24.73
C GLY A 104 12.12 20.70 24.91
N GLY A 105 11.68 21.65 24.13
CA GLY A 105 12.17 23.02 24.24
C GLY A 105 11.42 23.80 25.24
#